data_847db5aadaf26785de5a9180f22aa113
#
_entry.id   847db5aadaf26785de5a9180f22aa113
#
_cell.length_a   1.000
_cell.length_b   1.000
_cell.length_c   1.000
_cell.angle_alpha   90.00
_cell.angle_beta   90.00
_cell.angle_gamma   90.00
#
_symmetry.space_group_name_H-M   'P 1'
#
loop_
_entity.id
_entity.type
_entity.pdbx_description
1 polymer ?
#
loop_
_entity_poly.entity_id
_entity_poly.type
_entity_poly.pdbx_seq_one_letter_code
_entity_poly.pdbx_strand_id
1 'polypeptide(L)'
;HNCDTGAGGLKNTVSLIRSNGMQNIGTLNDNPVYFSVKGIKIAVIALCMINNGHEAKMNLWMEELGRYKTELFKQYVDEARKNHAEFIIAYQHWGKMNSSEIKSAQRKTAEEMAEAGADLIVASHPHLMQNYEILTTSDERMVPCAYSLGNFLTSMNEFSENRLGAVMCCKLHKSPKGKVSSAISFIPTISRDDASCGIKIGIAGGKERERIAELLSENARMI
;
A
#
# COMPACT_ATOMS: atom_id res chain seq x y z
N HIS A 1 -6.57 3.26 -10.38
CA HIS A 1 -7.56 2.84 -11.39
C HIS A 1 -9.02 3.16 -11.02
N ASN A 2 -9.21 3.99 -10.00
CA ASN A 2 -10.55 4.30 -9.47
C ASN A 2 -11.48 4.99 -10.48
N CYS A 3 -10.91 5.52 -11.56
CA CYS A 3 -11.67 6.25 -12.59
C CYS A 3 -11.87 5.47 -13.90
N ASP A 4 -11.41 4.21 -13.98
CA ASP A 4 -11.50 3.41 -15.22
C ASP A 4 -12.95 3.25 -15.70
N THR A 5 -13.90 3.12 -14.76
CA THR A 5 -15.34 3.02 -15.03
C THR A 5 -16.10 4.35 -14.81
N GLY A 6 -15.38 5.47 -14.67
CA GLY A 6 -15.95 6.80 -14.43
C GLY A 6 -16.42 7.03 -12.99
N ALA A 7 -16.93 8.23 -12.71
CA ALA A 7 -17.39 8.62 -11.37
C ALA A 7 -18.55 7.75 -10.85
N GLY A 8 -19.44 7.31 -11.74
CA GLY A 8 -20.53 6.39 -11.39
C GLY A 8 -20.00 5.03 -10.91
N GLY A 9 -18.96 4.52 -11.58
CA GLY A 9 -18.29 3.29 -11.16
C GLY A 9 -17.63 3.40 -9.80
N LEU A 10 -16.96 4.52 -9.50
CA LEU A 10 -16.37 4.78 -8.19
C LEU A 10 -17.45 4.79 -7.09
N LYS A 11 -18.54 5.56 -7.29
CA LYS A 11 -19.65 5.62 -6.31
C LYS A 11 -20.28 4.26 -6.07
N ASN A 12 -20.48 3.48 -7.14
CA ASN A 12 -21.00 2.11 -7.04
C ASN A 12 -20.07 1.20 -6.24
N THR A 13 -18.76 1.27 -6.49
CA THR A 13 -17.75 0.49 -5.76
C THR A 13 -17.77 0.82 -4.28
N VAL A 14 -17.77 2.11 -3.93
CA VAL A 14 -17.85 2.57 -2.53
C VAL A 14 -19.14 2.06 -1.86
N SER A 15 -20.28 2.18 -2.56
CA SER A 15 -21.57 1.71 -2.06
C SER A 15 -21.57 0.19 -1.81
N LEU A 16 -21.03 -0.60 -2.74
CA LEU A 16 -20.93 -2.06 -2.61
C LEU A 16 -20.00 -2.47 -1.47
N ILE A 17 -18.86 -1.82 -1.30
CA ILE A 17 -17.94 -2.08 -0.19
C ILE A 17 -18.67 -1.87 1.15
N ARG A 18 -19.35 -0.74 1.30
CA ARG A 18 -20.05 -0.38 2.53
C ARG A 18 -21.26 -1.26 2.81
N SER A 19 -22.05 -1.62 1.79
CA SER A 19 -23.21 -2.50 1.96
C SER A 19 -22.82 -3.94 2.36
N ASN A 20 -21.57 -4.33 2.12
CA ASN A 20 -21.00 -5.60 2.58
C ASN A 20 -20.26 -5.48 3.93
N GLY A 21 -20.45 -4.41 4.69
CA GLY A 21 -19.85 -4.22 6.02
C GLY A 21 -18.34 -3.95 6.01
N MET A 22 -17.78 -3.63 4.85
CA MET A 22 -16.36 -3.26 4.70
C MET A 22 -16.19 -1.74 4.70
N GLN A 23 -14.99 -1.29 5.06
CA GLN A 23 -14.60 0.11 4.95
C GLN A 23 -13.83 0.33 3.65
N ASN A 24 -14.16 1.39 2.91
CA ASN A 24 -13.35 1.88 1.81
C ASN A 24 -12.38 2.95 2.31
N ILE A 25 -11.29 3.14 1.57
CA ILE A 25 -10.31 4.19 1.81
C ILE A 25 -9.82 4.76 0.48
N GLY A 26 -9.36 6.01 0.48
CA GLY A 26 -8.76 6.66 -0.70
C GLY A 26 -9.67 7.65 -1.40
N THR A 27 -10.91 7.85 -0.92
CA THR A 27 -11.68 9.06 -1.24
C THR A 27 -11.37 10.17 -0.23
N LEU A 28 -11.57 11.43 -0.59
CA LEU A 28 -11.27 12.55 0.32
C LEU A 28 -12.09 12.48 1.60
N ASN A 29 -13.34 11.97 1.53
CA ASN A 29 -14.22 11.84 2.68
C ASN A 29 -13.94 10.60 3.54
N ASP A 30 -13.09 9.68 3.06
CA ASP A 30 -12.74 8.43 3.72
C ASP A 30 -11.23 8.35 3.98
N ASN A 31 -10.62 9.45 4.37
CA ASN A 31 -9.23 9.59 4.78
C ASN A 31 -9.12 10.55 5.97
N PRO A 32 -8.45 10.16 7.05
CA PRO A 32 -7.94 8.80 7.37
C PRO A 32 -9.06 7.85 7.80
N VAL A 33 -8.85 6.54 7.64
CA VAL A 33 -9.71 5.49 8.21
C VAL A 33 -9.03 4.92 9.45
N TYR A 34 -9.83 4.63 10.49
CA TYR A 34 -9.33 4.18 11.78
C TYR A 34 -9.83 2.79 12.13
N PHE A 35 -8.95 2.01 12.77
CA PHE A 35 -9.31 0.77 13.44
C PHE A 35 -8.39 0.52 14.63
N SER A 36 -8.74 -0.44 15.48
CA SER A 36 -7.93 -0.79 16.64
C SER A 36 -7.59 -2.27 16.64
N VAL A 37 -6.34 -2.58 16.92
CA VAL A 37 -5.86 -3.95 17.09
C VAL A 37 -5.25 -4.10 18.48
N LYS A 38 -5.88 -4.91 19.33
CA LYS A 38 -5.43 -5.15 20.70
C LYS A 38 -5.09 -3.87 21.49
N GLY A 39 -5.94 -2.85 21.34
CA GLY A 39 -5.80 -1.59 22.06
C GLY A 39 -4.83 -0.59 21.42
N ILE A 40 -4.22 -0.89 20.27
CA ILE A 40 -3.45 0.07 19.49
C ILE A 40 -4.35 0.67 18.43
N LYS A 41 -4.53 1.99 18.45
CA LYS A 41 -5.32 2.71 17.43
C LYS A 41 -4.44 2.99 16.21
N ILE A 42 -4.91 2.53 15.06
CA ILE A 42 -4.21 2.64 13.78
C ILE A 42 -5.02 3.56 12.87
N ALA A 43 -4.34 4.45 12.18
CA ALA A 43 -4.89 5.20 11.06
C ALA A 43 -4.30 4.67 9.75
N VAL A 44 -5.13 4.57 8.71
CA VAL A 44 -4.68 4.33 7.35
C VAL A 44 -5.01 5.55 6.50
N ILE A 45 -4.03 6.03 5.74
CA ILE A 45 -4.17 7.14 4.80
C ILE A 45 -3.83 6.60 3.41
N ALA A 46 -4.79 6.63 2.49
CA ALA A 46 -4.57 6.17 1.13
C ALA A 46 -4.71 7.32 0.12
N LEU A 47 -3.69 7.50 -0.70
CA LEU A 47 -3.63 8.51 -1.74
C LEU A 47 -3.18 7.89 -3.06
N CYS A 48 -3.37 8.61 -4.17
CA CYS A 48 -3.07 8.13 -5.50
C CYS A 48 -2.20 9.14 -6.26
N MET A 49 -1.15 8.66 -6.91
CA MET A 49 -0.33 9.48 -7.81
C MET A 49 -0.67 9.27 -9.29
N ILE A 50 -1.18 8.10 -9.63
CA ILE A 50 -1.40 7.67 -11.02
C ILE A 50 -2.83 7.14 -11.17
N ASN A 51 -3.49 7.56 -12.24
CA ASN A 51 -4.87 7.17 -12.55
C ASN A 51 -5.05 6.79 -14.03
N ASN A 52 -4.11 6.06 -14.59
CA ASN A 52 -4.16 5.45 -15.93
C ASN A 52 -4.60 6.40 -17.07
N GLY A 53 -4.02 7.62 -17.14
CA GLY A 53 -4.36 8.59 -18.17
C GLY A 53 -5.70 9.29 -17.96
N HIS A 54 -6.37 9.06 -16.83
CA HIS A 54 -7.57 9.79 -16.44
C HIS A 54 -7.29 11.04 -15.61
N GLU A 55 -6.01 11.45 -15.53
CA GLU A 55 -5.55 12.58 -14.71
C GLU A 55 -6.28 13.89 -15.04
N ALA A 56 -6.55 14.15 -16.33
CA ALA A 56 -7.31 15.32 -16.75
C ALA A 56 -8.77 15.28 -16.28
N LYS A 57 -9.38 14.09 -16.21
CA LYS A 57 -10.73 13.89 -15.70
C LYS A 57 -10.76 13.94 -14.16
N MET A 58 -9.64 13.62 -13.49
CA MET A 58 -9.51 13.76 -12.03
C MET A 58 -9.70 15.20 -11.57
N ASN A 59 -9.32 16.19 -12.36
CA ASN A 59 -9.54 17.59 -11.99
C ASN A 59 -11.03 17.94 -11.86
N LEU A 60 -11.91 17.21 -12.56
CA LEU A 60 -13.37 17.33 -12.43
C LEU A 60 -13.93 16.51 -11.27
N TRP A 61 -13.17 15.51 -10.78
CA TRP A 61 -13.60 14.57 -9.74
C TRP A 61 -12.71 14.63 -8.48
N MET A 62 -11.81 15.61 -8.42
CA MET A 62 -10.86 15.77 -7.30
C MET A 62 -11.55 16.01 -5.94
N GLU A 63 -12.84 16.37 -5.96
CA GLU A 63 -13.64 16.43 -4.74
C GLU A 63 -13.92 15.06 -4.12
N GLU A 64 -13.67 13.97 -4.86
CA GLU A 64 -13.98 12.60 -4.42
C GLU A 64 -12.74 11.71 -4.27
N LEU A 65 -11.61 12.01 -4.94
CA LEU A 65 -10.39 11.18 -4.92
C LEU A 65 -9.22 11.86 -4.24
N GLY A 66 -8.58 11.11 -3.37
CA GLY A 66 -7.35 11.54 -2.69
C GLY A 66 -6.12 11.49 -3.61
N ARG A 67 -5.89 12.53 -4.43
CA ARG A 67 -4.61 12.66 -5.12
C ARG A 67 -3.53 13.06 -4.14
N TYR A 68 -2.35 12.39 -4.24
CA TYR A 68 -1.21 12.73 -3.40
C TYR A 68 -0.76 14.19 -3.59
N LYS A 69 -0.70 14.89 -2.48
CA LYS A 69 -0.01 16.16 -2.28
C LYS A 69 0.59 16.11 -0.88
N THR A 70 1.82 16.56 -0.72
CA THR A 70 2.54 16.51 0.56
C THR A 70 1.76 17.22 1.68
N GLU A 71 1.18 18.40 1.36
CA GLU A 71 0.39 19.19 2.31
C GLU A 71 -0.89 18.45 2.75
N LEU A 72 -1.59 17.80 1.81
CA LEU A 72 -2.78 17.03 2.11
C LEU A 72 -2.44 15.81 2.97
N PHE A 73 -1.33 15.14 2.66
CA PHE A 73 -0.88 14.01 3.47
C PHE A 73 -0.54 14.44 4.90
N LYS A 74 0.16 15.55 5.08
CA LYS A 74 0.45 16.16 6.40
C LYS A 74 -0.83 16.48 7.17
N GLN A 75 -1.83 17.07 6.51
CA GLN A 75 -3.13 17.35 7.14
C GLN A 75 -3.79 16.08 7.69
N TYR A 76 -3.79 14.99 6.91
CA TYR A 76 -4.33 13.70 7.37
C TYR A 76 -3.50 13.07 8.50
N VAL A 77 -2.18 13.23 8.48
CA VAL A 77 -1.32 12.79 9.59
C VAL A 77 -1.65 13.56 10.86
N ASP A 78 -1.77 14.89 10.78
CA ASP A 78 -2.12 15.75 11.91
C ASP A 78 -3.52 15.38 12.46
N GLU A 79 -4.49 15.16 11.58
CA GLU A 79 -5.82 14.70 11.95
C GLU A 79 -5.76 13.33 12.65
N ALA A 80 -4.99 12.38 12.09
CA ALA A 80 -4.82 11.06 12.67
C ALA A 80 -4.23 11.15 14.09
N ARG A 81 -3.20 11.97 14.29
CA ARG A 81 -2.56 12.16 15.61
C ARG A 81 -3.52 12.87 16.60
N LYS A 82 -4.27 13.88 16.15
CA LYS A 82 -5.33 14.53 16.98
C LYS A 82 -6.40 13.53 17.40
N ASN A 83 -6.71 12.55 16.55
CA ASN A 83 -7.62 11.44 16.86
C ASN A 83 -6.94 10.28 17.60
N HIS A 84 -5.75 10.52 18.18
CA HIS A 84 -5.02 9.55 19.00
C HIS A 84 -4.59 8.28 18.25
N ALA A 85 -4.34 8.36 16.93
CA ALA A 85 -3.72 7.25 16.22
C ALA A 85 -2.29 7.06 16.69
N GLU A 86 -1.95 5.85 17.12
CA GLU A 86 -0.64 5.48 17.64
C GLU A 86 0.29 4.95 16.54
N PHE A 87 -0.30 4.48 15.42
CA PHE A 87 0.41 3.98 14.26
C PHE A 87 -0.29 4.44 12.98
N ILE A 88 0.47 4.99 12.03
CA ILE A 88 -0.05 5.52 10.76
C ILE A 88 0.52 4.71 9.60
N ILE A 89 -0.37 4.09 8.84
CA ILE A 89 -0.04 3.38 7.60
C ILE A 89 -0.37 4.29 6.42
N ALA A 90 0.62 4.62 5.60
CA ALA A 90 0.42 5.25 4.32
C ALA A 90 0.27 4.19 3.23
N TYR A 91 -0.86 4.17 2.52
CA TYR A 91 -1.07 3.30 1.36
C TYR A 91 -1.06 4.14 0.08
N GLN A 92 -0.17 3.81 -0.85
CA GLN A 92 0.04 4.64 -2.04
C GLN A 92 -0.12 3.85 -3.33
N HIS A 93 -0.71 4.49 -4.35
CA HIS A 93 -0.82 3.96 -5.70
C HIS A 93 0.07 4.76 -6.64
N TRP A 94 1.21 4.19 -7.06
CA TRP A 94 2.28 4.92 -7.74
C TRP A 94 3.13 4.05 -8.68
N GLY A 95 4.11 4.69 -9.32
CA GLY A 95 5.14 4.01 -10.10
C GLY A 95 4.74 3.80 -11.55
N LYS A 96 5.45 2.94 -12.26
CA LYS A 96 5.18 2.58 -13.64
C LYS A 96 4.69 1.13 -13.70
N MET A 97 3.58 0.90 -14.38
CA MET A 97 3.06 -0.45 -14.63
C MET A 97 4.11 -1.33 -15.29
N ASN A 98 4.16 -2.59 -14.86
CA ASN A 98 5.10 -3.61 -15.34
C ASN A 98 6.60 -3.21 -15.20
N SER A 99 6.94 -2.52 -14.10
CA SER A 99 8.31 -2.12 -13.80
C SER A 99 8.71 -2.49 -12.37
N SER A 100 9.80 -3.24 -12.23
CA SER A 100 10.45 -3.49 -10.93
C SER A 100 11.37 -2.32 -10.50
N GLU A 101 11.64 -1.37 -11.40
CA GLU A 101 12.45 -0.20 -11.11
C GLU A 101 11.67 0.84 -10.30
N ILE A 102 12.23 1.26 -9.16
CA ILE A 102 11.69 2.36 -8.35
C ILE A 102 12.08 3.68 -8.99
N LYS A 103 11.11 4.48 -9.39
CA LYS A 103 11.32 5.80 -9.97
C LYS A 103 11.67 6.83 -8.88
N SER A 104 12.44 7.87 -9.24
CA SER A 104 12.82 8.95 -8.33
C SER A 104 11.63 9.63 -7.65
N ALA A 105 10.51 9.79 -8.37
CA ALA A 105 9.28 10.31 -7.81
C ALA A 105 8.70 9.42 -6.68
N GLN A 106 8.81 8.09 -6.80
CA GLN A 106 8.37 7.18 -5.74
C GLN A 106 9.24 7.34 -4.49
N ARG A 107 10.58 7.38 -4.65
CA ARG A 107 11.52 7.58 -3.52
C ARG A 107 11.24 8.89 -2.81
N LYS A 108 11.19 9.99 -3.56
CA LYS A 108 10.91 11.31 -3.01
C LYS A 108 9.59 11.33 -2.23
N THR A 109 8.53 10.75 -2.79
CA THR A 109 7.23 10.69 -2.11
C THR A 109 7.28 9.82 -0.85
N ALA A 110 8.01 8.70 -0.87
CA ALA A 110 8.18 7.86 0.31
C ALA A 110 8.92 8.59 1.43
N GLU A 111 10.00 9.30 1.10
CA GLU A 111 10.75 10.15 2.04
C GLU A 111 9.85 11.25 2.62
N GLU A 112 9.08 11.97 1.78
CA GLU A 112 8.13 13.00 2.23
C GLU A 112 7.05 12.44 3.16
N MET A 113 6.52 11.23 2.87
CA MET A 113 5.55 10.56 3.75
C MET A 113 6.17 10.14 5.08
N ALA A 114 7.39 9.59 5.05
CA ALA A 114 8.12 9.23 6.26
C ALA A 114 8.37 10.46 7.14
N GLU A 115 8.91 11.54 6.57
CA GLU A 115 9.14 12.82 7.28
C GLU A 115 7.84 13.40 7.84
N ALA A 116 6.74 13.29 7.10
CA ALA A 116 5.43 13.80 7.54
C ALA A 116 4.80 13.00 8.70
N GLY A 117 5.31 11.81 9.04
CA GLY A 117 4.85 11.06 10.20
C GLY A 117 4.17 9.72 9.90
N ALA A 118 4.32 9.16 8.69
CA ALA A 118 3.99 7.76 8.45
C ALA A 118 4.90 6.84 9.29
N ASP A 119 4.33 5.76 9.81
CA ASP A 119 5.05 4.72 10.55
C ASP A 119 5.29 3.46 9.68
N LEU A 120 4.53 3.32 8.60
CA LEU A 120 4.67 2.27 7.60
C LEU A 120 4.17 2.79 6.26
N ILE A 121 4.90 2.50 5.17
CA ILE A 121 4.50 2.83 3.80
C ILE A 121 4.34 1.52 3.03
N VAL A 122 3.16 1.34 2.42
CA VAL A 122 2.84 0.19 1.56
C VAL A 122 2.26 0.72 0.26
N ALA A 123 2.74 0.19 -0.87
CA ALA A 123 2.25 0.68 -2.14
C ALA A 123 1.96 -0.40 -3.17
N SER A 124 1.26 0.01 -4.24
CA SER A 124 0.80 -0.83 -5.33
C SER A 124 0.84 -0.07 -6.66
N HIS A 125 0.36 -0.64 -7.73
CA HIS A 125 0.26 -0.25 -9.12
C HIS A 125 1.28 -0.91 -10.06
N PRO A 126 2.59 -1.06 -9.75
CA PRO A 126 3.54 -1.59 -10.72
C PRO A 126 3.22 -2.99 -11.25
N HIS A 127 2.37 -3.78 -10.58
CA HIS A 127 2.09 -5.19 -10.88
C HIS A 127 3.31 -6.13 -10.83
N LEU A 128 4.50 -5.59 -10.73
CA LEU A 128 5.73 -6.29 -10.38
C LEU A 128 6.14 -5.90 -8.96
N MET A 129 6.79 -6.83 -8.28
CA MET A 129 7.37 -6.54 -6.97
C MET A 129 8.48 -5.51 -7.11
N GLN A 130 8.54 -4.60 -6.16
CA GLN A 130 9.64 -3.63 -6.01
C GLN A 130 10.25 -3.76 -4.63
N ASN A 131 11.42 -3.17 -4.46
CA ASN A 131 12.21 -3.26 -3.24
C ASN A 131 11.42 -2.88 -1.98
N TYR A 132 11.84 -3.47 -0.87
CA TYR A 132 11.50 -3.09 0.49
C TYR A 132 12.73 -2.49 1.16
N GLU A 133 12.59 -1.33 1.78
CA GLU A 133 13.67 -0.67 2.51
C GLU A 133 13.17 -0.03 3.81
N ILE A 134 14.11 0.33 4.67
CA ILE A 134 13.84 1.11 5.87
C ILE A 134 14.33 2.53 5.61
N LEU A 135 13.41 3.49 5.56
CA LEU A 135 13.72 4.91 5.44
C LEU A 135 14.10 5.45 6.82
N THR A 136 15.12 6.30 6.87
CA THR A 136 15.50 7.01 8.11
C THR A 136 15.12 8.47 7.94
N THR A 137 14.30 8.97 8.85
CA THR A 137 13.85 10.37 8.86
C THR A 137 14.86 11.28 9.54
N SER A 138 14.69 12.60 9.39
CA SER A 138 15.54 13.61 10.01
C SER A 138 15.54 13.57 11.55
N ASP A 139 14.47 13.04 12.16
CA ASP A 139 14.33 12.78 13.60
C ASP A 139 14.69 11.33 13.99
N GLU A 140 15.45 10.63 13.15
CA GLU A 140 15.96 9.26 13.36
C GLU A 140 14.89 8.17 13.50
N ARG A 141 13.65 8.41 13.04
CA ARG A 141 12.65 7.34 12.95
C ARG A 141 12.98 6.41 11.81
N MET A 142 12.78 5.11 12.03
CA MET A 142 12.93 4.08 11.02
C MET A 142 11.55 3.71 10.47
N VAL A 143 11.29 4.00 9.20
CA VAL A 143 10.00 3.81 8.54
C VAL A 143 10.11 2.72 7.47
N PRO A 144 9.51 1.55 7.69
CA PRO A 144 9.45 0.50 6.67
C PRO A 144 8.67 0.98 5.44
N CYS A 145 9.21 0.72 4.25
CA CYS A 145 8.61 1.09 2.97
C CYS A 145 8.66 -0.09 2.00
N ALA A 146 7.50 -0.61 1.58
CA ALA A 146 7.36 -1.56 0.49
C ALA A 146 6.83 -0.83 -0.75
N TYR A 147 7.66 -0.66 -1.76
CA TYR A 147 7.32 0.10 -2.96
C TYR A 147 6.30 -0.59 -3.86
N SER A 148 6.28 -1.92 -3.91
CA SER A 148 5.22 -2.73 -4.50
C SER A 148 5.30 -4.16 -3.99
N LEU A 149 4.17 -4.71 -3.57
CA LEU A 149 4.05 -6.11 -3.16
C LEU A 149 3.72 -7.07 -4.31
N GLY A 150 3.72 -6.58 -5.57
CA GLY A 150 3.29 -7.35 -6.72
C GLY A 150 1.78 -7.62 -6.72
N ASN A 151 1.37 -8.68 -7.40
CA ASN A 151 -0.02 -9.07 -7.49
C ASN A 151 -0.37 -10.14 -6.45
N PHE A 152 -1.50 -9.96 -5.76
CA PHE A 152 -2.02 -10.99 -4.86
C PHE A 152 -2.69 -12.14 -5.64
N LEU A 153 -3.61 -11.79 -6.54
CA LEU A 153 -4.27 -12.74 -7.44
C LEU A 153 -4.38 -12.09 -8.82
N THR A 154 -3.88 -12.75 -9.87
CA THR A 154 -3.84 -12.15 -11.21
C THR A 154 -3.86 -13.19 -12.32
N SER A 155 -4.48 -12.83 -13.45
CA SER A 155 -4.35 -13.52 -14.74
C SER A 155 -3.25 -12.91 -15.63
N MET A 156 -2.60 -11.83 -15.21
CA MET A 156 -1.52 -11.21 -15.99
C MET A 156 -0.37 -12.19 -16.19
N ASN A 157 0.14 -12.25 -17.42
CA ASN A 157 1.21 -13.15 -17.83
C ASN A 157 2.18 -12.52 -18.83
N GLU A 158 2.18 -11.19 -18.94
CA GLU A 158 3.10 -10.44 -19.81
C GLU A 158 4.56 -10.66 -19.40
N PHE A 159 4.80 -10.80 -18.10
CA PHE A 159 6.08 -11.17 -17.50
C PHE A 159 5.84 -12.31 -16.49
N SER A 160 6.81 -13.21 -16.35
CA SER A 160 6.75 -14.30 -15.37
C SER A 160 6.55 -13.77 -13.94
N GLU A 161 7.17 -12.66 -13.63
CA GLU A 161 7.08 -11.99 -12.34
C GLU A 161 5.71 -11.36 -12.04
N ASN A 162 4.83 -11.17 -13.04
CA ASN A 162 3.46 -10.71 -12.77
C ASN A 162 2.67 -11.67 -11.87
N ARG A 163 3.05 -12.96 -11.86
CA ARG A 163 2.44 -13.99 -11.03
C ARG A 163 2.97 -14.01 -9.58
N LEU A 164 4.08 -13.30 -9.32
CA LEU A 164 4.73 -13.23 -8.01
C LEU A 164 4.15 -12.08 -7.18
N GLY A 165 4.02 -12.32 -5.88
CA GLY A 165 3.59 -11.32 -4.92
C GLY A 165 4.00 -11.66 -3.51
N ALA A 166 3.66 -10.78 -2.57
CA ALA A 166 3.87 -11.03 -1.16
C ALA A 166 2.72 -10.47 -0.31
N VAL A 167 2.39 -11.18 0.77
CA VAL A 167 1.58 -10.64 1.86
C VAL A 167 2.53 -10.06 2.90
N MET A 168 2.44 -8.76 3.15
CA MET A 168 3.19 -8.10 4.21
C MET A 168 2.48 -8.31 5.54
N CYS A 169 3.19 -8.87 6.51
CA CYS A 169 2.75 -9.04 7.89
C CYS A 169 3.43 -7.98 8.77
N CYS A 170 2.66 -7.11 9.38
CA CYS A 170 3.13 -6.10 10.32
C CYS A 170 2.71 -6.47 11.74
N LYS A 171 3.69 -6.86 12.58
CA LYS A 171 3.48 -7.14 14.00
C LYS A 171 3.78 -5.88 14.80
N LEU A 172 2.78 -5.33 15.48
CA LEU A 172 2.94 -4.18 16.35
C LEU A 172 3.25 -4.62 17.79
N HIS A 173 4.12 -3.86 18.43
CA HIS A 173 4.45 -3.98 19.84
C HIS A 173 4.33 -2.61 20.52
N LYS A 174 3.56 -2.53 21.59
CA LYS A 174 3.45 -1.34 22.43
C LYS A 174 4.23 -1.53 23.72
N SER A 175 5.24 -0.69 23.93
CA SER A 175 6.05 -0.72 25.13
C SER A 175 5.25 -0.26 26.37
N PRO A 176 5.70 -0.54 27.59
CA PRO A 176 5.07 -0.02 28.81
C PRO A 176 5.02 1.52 28.88
N LYS A 177 5.90 2.21 28.14
CA LYS A 177 5.92 3.67 28.01
C LYS A 177 5.00 4.19 26.91
N GLY A 178 4.20 3.32 26.27
CA GLY A 178 3.26 3.69 25.21
C GLY A 178 3.86 3.81 23.82
N LYS A 179 5.18 3.64 23.63
CA LYS A 179 5.79 3.69 22.28
C LYS A 179 5.42 2.45 21.48
N VAL A 180 4.86 2.66 20.27
CA VAL A 180 4.56 1.59 19.33
C VAL A 180 5.73 1.40 18.37
N SER A 181 6.09 0.16 18.12
CA SER A 181 7.08 -0.27 17.12
C SER A 181 6.51 -1.38 16.26
N SER A 182 7.06 -1.56 15.06
CA SER A 182 6.64 -2.58 14.11
C SER A 182 7.77 -3.56 13.78
N ALA A 183 7.40 -4.81 13.53
CA ALA A 183 8.28 -5.81 12.92
C ALA A 183 7.61 -6.33 11.66
N ILE A 184 8.31 -6.23 10.54
CA ILE A 184 7.81 -6.59 9.22
C ILE A 184 8.33 -7.96 8.81
N SER A 185 7.44 -8.76 8.20
CA SER A 185 7.79 -10.02 7.56
C SER A 185 6.88 -10.25 6.34
N PHE A 186 7.27 -11.16 5.45
CA PHE A 186 6.59 -11.39 4.19
C PHE A 186 6.27 -12.87 3.99
N ILE A 187 5.04 -13.17 3.56
CA ILE A 187 4.64 -14.47 3.04
C ILE A 187 4.72 -14.37 1.53
N PRO A 188 5.65 -15.09 0.88
CA PRO A 188 5.77 -15.07 -0.58
C PRO A 188 4.57 -15.79 -1.21
N THR A 189 3.97 -15.19 -2.24
CA THR A 189 2.79 -15.73 -2.91
C THR A 189 3.00 -15.85 -4.41
N ILE A 190 2.25 -16.75 -5.02
CA ILE A 190 2.24 -16.95 -6.47
C ILE A 190 0.82 -17.25 -6.95
N SER A 191 0.41 -16.59 -8.03
CA SER A 191 -0.81 -16.91 -8.77
C SER A 191 -0.53 -18.00 -9.79
N ARG A 192 -1.37 -19.04 -9.82
CA ARG A 192 -1.28 -20.15 -10.79
C ARG A 192 -2.61 -20.38 -11.46
N ASP A 193 -2.58 -20.82 -12.72
CA ASP A 193 -3.77 -21.28 -13.39
C ASP A 193 -4.28 -22.55 -12.71
N ASP A 194 -5.60 -22.68 -12.57
CA ASP A 194 -6.28 -23.80 -11.94
C ASP A 194 -7.52 -24.18 -12.73
N ALA A 195 -7.60 -25.44 -13.11
CA ALA A 195 -8.67 -25.92 -13.98
C ALA A 195 -10.07 -25.86 -13.34
N SER A 196 -10.15 -25.82 -12.01
CA SER A 196 -11.44 -25.82 -11.29
C SER A 196 -11.98 -24.41 -11.02
N CYS A 197 -11.11 -23.42 -10.85
CA CYS A 197 -11.49 -22.05 -10.49
C CYS A 197 -10.86 -20.95 -11.35
N GLY A 198 -10.15 -21.32 -12.42
CA GLY A 198 -9.44 -20.42 -13.32
C GLY A 198 -8.09 -20.02 -12.78
N ILE A 199 -8.02 -19.34 -11.63
CA ILE A 199 -6.76 -18.89 -11.02
C ILE A 199 -6.85 -19.06 -9.51
N LYS A 200 -5.78 -19.54 -8.91
CA LYS A 200 -5.63 -19.58 -7.45
C LYS A 200 -4.30 -19.00 -6.99
N ILE A 201 -4.32 -18.49 -5.77
CA ILE A 201 -3.12 -18.07 -5.05
C ILE A 201 -2.58 -19.23 -4.22
N GLY A 202 -1.27 -19.34 -4.15
CA GLY A 202 -0.55 -20.26 -3.27
C GLY A 202 0.66 -19.61 -2.64
N ILE A 203 1.24 -20.26 -1.65
CA ILE A 203 2.54 -19.87 -1.10
C ILE A 203 3.61 -20.25 -2.13
N ALA A 204 4.50 -19.31 -2.44
CA ALA A 204 5.63 -19.54 -3.32
C ALA A 204 6.72 -20.34 -2.60
N GLY A 205 7.31 -21.31 -3.27
CA GLY A 205 8.41 -22.14 -2.76
C GLY A 205 9.57 -22.21 -3.75
N GLY A 206 10.70 -22.79 -3.35
CA GLY A 206 11.86 -22.98 -4.22
C GLY A 206 12.30 -21.70 -4.92
N LYS A 207 12.50 -21.76 -6.22
CA LYS A 207 12.98 -20.64 -7.04
C LYS A 207 12.09 -19.39 -7.00
N GLU A 208 10.76 -19.56 -6.93
CA GLU A 208 9.85 -18.41 -6.85
C GLU A 208 10.02 -17.67 -5.51
N ARG A 209 10.18 -18.39 -4.41
CA ARG A 209 10.47 -17.79 -3.09
C ARG A 209 11.81 -17.07 -3.09
N GLU A 210 12.85 -17.67 -3.66
CA GLU A 210 14.17 -17.06 -3.80
C GLU A 210 14.09 -15.76 -4.62
N ARG A 211 13.38 -15.81 -5.76
CA ARG A 211 13.18 -14.62 -6.61
C ARG A 211 12.42 -13.51 -5.89
N ILE A 212 11.41 -13.83 -5.09
CA ILE A 212 10.65 -12.87 -4.28
C ILE A 212 11.57 -12.23 -3.22
N ALA A 213 12.41 -13.03 -2.56
CA ALA A 213 13.36 -12.51 -1.58
C ALA A 213 14.38 -11.53 -2.21
N GLU A 214 14.91 -11.83 -3.39
CA GLU A 214 15.79 -10.94 -4.15
C GLU A 214 15.11 -9.61 -4.50
N LEU A 215 13.83 -9.67 -4.95
CA LEU A 215 13.07 -8.49 -5.34
C LEU A 215 12.72 -7.60 -4.15
N LEU A 216 12.52 -8.17 -2.97
CA LEU A 216 12.20 -7.41 -1.76
C LEU A 216 13.43 -6.76 -1.10
N SER A 217 14.56 -7.40 -1.07
CA SER A 217 15.87 -7.02 -0.54
C SER A 217 16.36 -7.92 0.59
N GLU A 218 17.64 -7.80 0.91
CA GLU A 218 18.29 -8.53 2.02
C GLU A 218 17.66 -8.26 3.40
N ASN A 219 17.00 -7.11 3.56
CA ASN A 219 16.36 -6.72 4.83
C ASN A 219 14.94 -7.32 5.00
N ALA A 220 14.41 -8.00 3.99
CA ALA A 220 13.08 -8.57 4.03
C ALA A 220 13.08 -9.94 4.75
N ARG A 221 12.45 -10.00 5.91
CA ARG A 221 12.26 -11.27 6.63
C ARG A 221 11.14 -12.08 5.97
N MET A 222 11.49 -13.20 5.37
CA MET A 222 10.51 -14.15 4.81
C MET A 222 10.04 -15.15 5.87
N ILE A 223 8.74 -15.43 5.90
CA ILE A 223 8.11 -16.44 6.77
C ILE A 223 7.35 -17.47 5.97
#